data_c73944eac142d81bbdbbcf49d2f28ba3
#
_entry.id   c73944eac142d81bbdbbcf49d2f28ba3
#
_cell.length_a   1.000
_cell.length_b   1.000
_cell.length_c   1.000
_cell.angle_alpha   90.00
_cell.angle_beta   90.00
_cell.angle_gamma   90.00
#
_symmetry.space_group_name_H-M   'P 1'
#
loop_
_entity.id
_entity.type
_entity.pdbx_description
1 polymer ?
#
loop_
_entity_poly.entity_id
_entity_poly.type
_entity_poly.pdbx_seq_one_letter_code
_entity_poly.pdbx_strand_id
1 'polypeptide(L)'
;MEIKGRIRDIIYRNEINSYTIATFETDEEETTVVGYLPFIEKGDNLKITGNFVEHPEYGRQLKIETFEKLMPEDLDSIENYLANGKFKGIGPATAKRMVNTFGKDVINIIKFEPEKLSCIKGITEEKAIEISQSFNENWEVWQIVSYLEKFGIGPQSAEGIYKKLGPNTITTIEENPYILIDLTVRVNFAQIDQIAIKMGMDLENDKRIRSGIKYALKLSTNNGHCAVLYENLIQFVKDLLNVSEVMIENNIIFLKTKNEIVLEDRENQEWVYLYNYYVAEKNVAESLIALDNYLNVKEISNFEKKLKKIEKHSDLELSEKQREAVIAVQEHNVCVITGGPGTGKTTIIKTIIEMYKQEEKKVVLCAPTGRAAKRMSEATGEEAKTLHRLLEIGKTSSDELQNIDPNVEVAPLDADVIIVDEVSMVDIFLMNYLLQAIYKGTKLVLVGDSNQLPSVGPGNVLKDIIQSERLTTITLKIYQPL
;
A
#
# COMPACT_ATOMS: atom_id res chain seq x y z
N MET A 1 -30.28 -12.42 -19.26
CA MET A 1 -30.57 -13.86 -19.50
C MET A 1 -29.50 -14.70 -18.85
N GLU A 2 -29.81 -15.99 -18.63
CA GLU A 2 -28.87 -16.96 -18.04
C GLU A 2 -28.54 -18.02 -19.08
N ILE A 3 -27.23 -18.27 -19.31
CA ILE A 3 -26.78 -19.33 -20.23
C ILE A 3 -25.71 -20.16 -19.54
N LYS A 4 -25.63 -21.45 -19.88
CA LYS A 4 -24.59 -22.37 -19.42
C LYS A 4 -23.79 -22.83 -20.62
N GLY A 5 -22.49 -22.98 -20.45
CA GLY A 5 -21.60 -23.42 -21.52
C GLY A 5 -20.16 -23.47 -21.07
N ARG A 6 -19.25 -23.50 -22.03
CA ARG A 6 -17.82 -23.68 -21.84
C ARG A 6 -17.01 -22.58 -22.50
N ILE A 7 -15.94 -22.11 -21.86
CA ILE A 7 -14.96 -21.23 -22.49
C ILE A 7 -14.17 -22.03 -23.52
N ARG A 8 -14.38 -21.72 -24.80
CA ARG A 8 -13.68 -22.38 -25.91
C ARG A 8 -12.31 -21.77 -26.14
N ASP A 9 -12.23 -20.45 -26.13
CA ASP A 9 -10.97 -19.72 -26.28
C ASP A 9 -11.03 -18.34 -25.63
N ILE A 10 -9.88 -17.82 -25.19
CA ILE A 10 -9.76 -16.47 -24.63
C ILE A 10 -9.13 -15.61 -25.71
N ILE A 11 -9.90 -14.67 -26.26
CA ILE A 11 -9.48 -13.79 -27.34
C ILE A 11 -8.61 -12.65 -26.77
N TYR A 12 -9.01 -12.10 -25.63
CA TYR A 12 -8.30 -11.01 -24.96
C TYR A 12 -8.50 -11.10 -23.47
N ARG A 13 -7.45 -10.81 -22.70
CA ARG A 13 -7.54 -10.63 -21.24
C ARG A 13 -6.69 -9.45 -20.80
N ASN A 14 -7.24 -8.59 -19.99
CA ASN A 14 -6.49 -7.58 -19.26
C ASN A 14 -6.03 -8.18 -17.92
N GLU A 15 -4.72 -8.34 -17.75
CA GLU A 15 -4.13 -8.97 -16.57
C GLU A 15 -4.30 -8.16 -15.27
N ILE A 16 -4.55 -6.84 -15.38
CA ILE A 16 -4.70 -5.96 -14.21
C ILE A 16 -6.09 -6.07 -13.62
N ASN A 17 -7.15 -6.10 -14.46
CA ASN A 17 -8.53 -6.06 -14.00
C ASN A 17 -9.34 -7.28 -14.38
N SER A 18 -8.73 -8.29 -15.02
CA SER A 18 -9.38 -9.52 -15.48
C SER A 18 -10.55 -9.30 -16.47
N TYR A 19 -10.63 -8.13 -17.12
CA TYR A 19 -11.60 -7.93 -18.21
C TYR A 19 -11.23 -8.85 -19.36
N THR A 20 -12.16 -9.70 -19.74
CA THR A 20 -11.92 -10.79 -20.70
C THR A 20 -12.93 -10.74 -21.85
N ILE A 21 -12.45 -11.00 -23.04
CA ILE A 21 -13.24 -11.30 -24.23
C ILE A 21 -12.94 -12.75 -24.57
N ALA A 22 -13.97 -13.58 -24.57
CA ALA A 22 -13.80 -15.01 -24.82
C ALA A 22 -14.90 -15.56 -25.73
N THR A 23 -14.57 -16.65 -26.41
CA THR A 23 -15.54 -17.46 -27.14
C THR A 23 -16.17 -18.44 -26.17
N PHE A 24 -17.48 -18.41 -26.07
CA PHE A 24 -18.30 -19.23 -25.17
C PHE A 24 -19.20 -20.15 -26.00
N GLU A 25 -19.07 -21.43 -25.76
CA GLU A 25 -19.76 -22.49 -26.45
C GLU A 25 -20.89 -23.01 -25.55
N THR A 26 -22.13 -22.93 -26.04
CA THR A 26 -23.29 -23.52 -25.42
C THR A 26 -23.71 -24.77 -26.21
N ASP A 27 -24.72 -25.52 -25.76
CA ASP A 27 -25.23 -26.66 -26.46
C ASP A 27 -25.92 -26.28 -27.80
N GLU A 28 -26.28 -24.98 -27.95
CA GLU A 28 -27.04 -24.50 -29.12
C GLU A 28 -26.19 -23.67 -30.09
N GLU A 29 -25.29 -22.82 -29.54
CA GLU A 29 -24.53 -21.88 -30.37
C GLU A 29 -23.20 -21.46 -29.69
N GLU A 30 -22.33 -20.91 -30.52
CA GLU A 30 -21.09 -20.28 -30.08
C GLU A 30 -21.28 -18.75 -30.04
N THR A 31 -21.00 -18.10 -28.93
CA THR A 31 -21.19 -16.65 -28.76
C THR A 31 -19.95 -16.00 -28.15
N THR A 32 -19.72 -14.74 -28.47
CA THR A 32 -18.67 -13.95 -27.80
C THR A 32 -19.21 -13.40 -26.49
N VAL A 33 -18.50 -13.66 -25.39
CA VAL A 33 -18.79 -13.13 -24.07
C VAL A 33 -17.77 -12.08 -23.70
N VAL A 34 -18.22 -10.99 -23.07
CA VAL A 34 -17.36 -9.87 -22.67
C VAL A 34 -17.73 -9.44 -21.25
N GLY A 35 -16.71 -9.32 -20.41
CA GLY A 35 -16.92 -8.89 -19.02
C GLY A 35 -15.72 -9.21 -18.13
N TYR A 36 -15.93 -9.03 -16.84
CA TYR A 36 -14.92 -9.36 -15.83
C TYR A 36 -15.03 -10.84 -15.50
N LEU A 37 -14.04 -11.62 -15.94
CA LEU A 37 -13.97 -13.07 -15.76
C LEU A 37 -12.65 -13.47 -15.11
N PRO A 38 -12.48 -13.23 -13.80
CA PRO A 38 -11.27 -13.62 -13.07
C PRO A 38 -11.11 -15.15 -13.03
N PHE A 39 -9.88 -15.62 -13.10
CA PHE A 39 -9.49 -17.03 -12.95
C PHE A 39 -10.21 -18.02 -13.88
N ILE A 40 -10.79 -17.55 -14.97
CA ILE A 40 -11.28 -18.46 -16.01
C ILE A 40 -10.14 -18.89 -16.92
N GLU A 41 -10.27 -20.09 -17.43
CA GLU A 41 -9.36 -20.64 -18.44
C GLU A 41 -10.12 -21.31 -19.57
N LYS A 42 -9.39 -21.55 -20.65
CA LYS A 42 -9.91 -22.38 -21.72
C LYS A 42 -10.33 -23.73 -21.19
N GLY A 43 -11.59 -24.08 -21.44
CA GLY A 43 -12.19 -25.33 -21.01
C GLY A 43 -13.03 -25.22 -19.73
N ASP A 44 -13.06 -24.08 -19.06
CA ASP A 44 -13.91 -23.89 -17.88
C ASP A 44 -15.39 -23.87 -18.25
N ASN A 45 -16.21 -24.59 -17.49
CA ASN A 45 -17.68 -24.57 -17.59
C ASN A 45 -18.22 -23.44 -16.72
N LEU A 46 -19.01 -22.56 -17.33
CA LEU A 46 -19.57 -21.40 -16.64
C LEU A 46 -21.10 -21.34 -16.81
N LYS A 47 -21.75 -20.82 -15.80
CA LYS A 47 -23.10 -20.31 -15.86
C LYS A 47 -22.98 -18.79 -15.87
N ILE A 48 -23.42 -18.16 -16.94
CA ILE A 48 -23.28 -16.71 -17.16
C ILE A 48 -24.64 -16.06 -17.16
N THR A 49 -24.77 -14.97 -16.41
CA THR A 49 -25.94 -14.08 -16.48
C THR A 49 -25.49 -12.75 -17.09
N GLY A 50 -26.26 -12.28 -18.08
CA GLY A 50 -25.91 -11.04 -18.77
C GLY A 50 -26.93 -10.65 -19.84
N ASN A 51 -26.63 -9.59 -20.57
CA ASN A 51 -27.43 -9.04 -21.61
C ASN A 51 -26.67 -8.98 -22.95
N PHE A 52 -27.33 -9.32 -24.04
CA PHE A 52 -26.73 -9.12 -25.35
C PHE A 52 -26.66 -7.64 -25.69
N VAL A 53 -25.48 -7.26 -26.17
CA VAL A 53 -25.14 -5.91 -26.67
C VAL A 53 -24.59 -6.02 -28.08
N GLU A 54 -24.85 -5.02 -28.92
CA GLU A 54 -24.29 -4.97 -30.25
C GLU A 54 -23.11 -4.02 -30.28
N HIS A 55 -21.92 -4.57 -30.60
CA HIS A 55 -20.72 -3.76 -30.73
C HIS A 55 -20.57 -3.33 -32.18
N PRO A 56 -20.26 -2.03 -32.48
CA PRO A 56 -20.19 -1.53 -33.86
C PRO A 56 -19.22 -2.26 -34.78
N GLU A 57 -18.11 -2.77 -34.23
CA GLU A 57 -17.07 -3.45 -35.00
C GLU A 57 -17.09 -4.99 -34.85
N TYR A 58 -17.55 -5.51 -33.70
CA TYR A 58 -17.43 -6.94 -33.36
C TYR A 58 -18.76 -7.66 -33.28
N GLY A 59 -19.88 -6.98 -33.65
CA GLY A 59 -21.19 -7.60 -33.71
C GLY A 59 -21.82 -7.91 -32.34
N ARG A 60 -22.68 -8.92 -32.33
CA ARG A 60 -23.48 -9.32 -31.15
C ARG A 60 -22.58 -10.01 -30.12
N GLN A 61 -22.56 -9.49 -28.89
CA GLN A 61 -21.79 -10.01 -27.77
C GLN A 61 -22.66 -10.10 -26.51
N LEU A 62 -22.44 -11.12 -25.66
CA LEU A 62 -23.06 -11.19 -24.36
C LEU A 62 -22.22 -10.43 -23.33
N LYS A 63 -22.72 -9.29 -22.86
CA LYS A 63 -22.11 -8.56 -21.77
C LYS A 63 -22.48 -9.22 -20.46
N ILE A 64 -21.45 -9.72 -19.75
CA ILE A 64 -21.59 -10.47 -18.50
C ILE A 64 -21.86 -9.50 -17.37
N GLU A 65 -22.90 -9.81 -16.57
CA GLU A 65 -23.23 -9.16 -15.31
C GLU A 65 -22.71 -9.96 -14.12
N THR A 66 -22.96 -11.30 -14.15
CA THR A 66 -22.46 -12.24 -13.16
C THR A 66 -22.14 -13.57 -13.82
N PHE A 67 -21.21 -14.31 -13.24
CA PHE A 67 -20.94 -15.67 -13.65
C PHE A 67 -20.70 -16.60 -12.46
N GLU A 68 -20.91 -17.87 -12.67
CA GLU A 68 -20.64 -18.94 -11.72
C GLU A 68 -19.84 -20.02 -12.44
N LYS A 69 -18.71 -20.42 -11.88
CA LYS A 69 -17.93 -21.52 -12.43
C LYS A 69 -18.56 -22.83 -12.00
N LEU A 70 -18.99 -23.58 -12.99
CA LEU A 70 -19.58 -24.90 -12.77
C LEU A 70 -18.47 -25.94 -12.66
N MET A 71 -18.68 -26.89 -11.73
CA MET A 71 -17.84 -28.08 -11.71
C MET A 71 -18.08 -28.89 -12.99
N PRO A 72 -17.02 -29.41 -13.60
CA PRO A 72 -17.18 -30.28 -14.73
C PRO A 72 -17.95 -31.55 -14.34
N GLU A 73 -18.95 -31.91 -15.12
CA GLU A 73 -19.82 -33.07 -14.85
C GLU A 73 -19.48 -34.31 -15.71
N ASP A 74 -18.82 -34.07 -16.84
CA ASP A 74 -18.36 -35.15 -17.70
C ASP A 74 -16.87 -35.50 -17.43
N LEU A 75 -16.49 -36.73 -17.75
CA LEU A 75 -15.17 -37.27 -17.44
C LEU A 75 -14.02 -36.53 -18.14
N ASP A 76 -14.23 -36.13 -19.40
CA ASP A 76 -13.20 -35.46 -20.20
C ASP A 76 -12.95 -34.04 -19.66
N SER A 77 -14.02 -33.34 -19.26
CA SER A 77 -13.93 -32.02 -18.64
C SER A 77 -13.27 -32.08 -17.25
N ILE A 78 -13.55 -33.12 -16.47
CA ILE A 78 -12.89 -33.37 -15.18
C ILE A 78 -11.39 -33.64 -15.37
N GLU A 79 -11.03 -34.48 -16.33
CA GLU A 79 -9.64 -34.78 -16.67
C GLU A 79 -8.88 -33.50 -17.05
N ASN A 80 -9.44 -32.70 -17.97
CA ASN A 80 -8.85 -31.43 -18.40
C ASN A 80 -8.73 -30.41 -17.26
N TYR A 81 -9.73 -30.32 -16.40
CA TYR A 81 -9.71 -29.43 -15.23
C TYR A 81 -8.59 -29.78 -14.25
N LEU A 82 -8.40 -31.06 -13.96
CA LEU A 82 -7.33 -31.52 -13.09
C LEU A 82 -5.93 -31.40 -13.75
N ALA A 83 -5.85 -31.54 -15.07
CA ALA A 83 -4.61 -31.52 -15.84
C ALA A 83 -4.06 -30.11 -16.13
N ASN A 84 -4.80 -29.03 -15.84
CA ASN A 84 -4.50 -27.65 -16.27
C ASN A 84 -3.27 -27.00 -15.60
N GLY A 85 -2.54 -27.73 -14.75
CA GLY A 85 -1.30 -27.27 -14.10
C GLY A 85 -1.50 -26.41 -12.83
N LYS A 86 -2.74 -26.15 -12.42
CA LYS A 86 -3.05 -25.38 -11.19
C LYS A 86 -2.80 -26.17 -9.90
N PHE A 87 -2.91 -27.49 -9.98
CA PHE A 87 -2.85 -28.34 -8.80
C PHE A 87 -1.47 -28.96 -8.68
N LYS A 88 -0.74 -28.61 -7.64
CA LYS A 88 0.58 -29.16 -7.37
C LYS A 88 0.49 -30.69 -7.22
N GLY A 89 1.26 -31.41 -8.01
CA GLY A 89 1.29 -32.86 -7.99
C GLY A 89 0.33 -33.56 -8.95
N ILE A 90 -0.54 -32.84 -9.67
CA ILE A 90 -1.41 -33.38 -10.72
C ILE A 90 -0.92 -32.92 -12.09
N GLY A 91 -0.34 -33.83 -12.87
CA GLY A 91 -0.08 -33.61 -14.30
C GLY A 91 -1.09 -34.38 -15.16
N PRO A 92 -1.08 -34.20 -16.50
CA PRO A 92 -2.04 -34.82 -17.41
C PRO A 92 -2.16 -36.35 -17.24
N ALA A 93 -1.04 -37.04 -17.10
CA ALA A 93 -1.03 -38.49 -16.92
C ALA A 93 -1.60 -38.92 -15.53
N THR A 94 -1.46 -38.07 -14.50
CA THR A 94 -2.00 -38.33 -13.18
C THR A 94 -3.52 -38.04 -13.17
N ALA A 95 -3.95 -36.92 -13.75
CA ALA A 95 -5.36 -36.59 -13.91
C ALA A 95 -6.14 -37.72 -14.61
N LYS A 96 -5.61 -38.20 -15.73
CA LYS A 96 -6.20 -39.31 -16.47
C LYS A 96 -6.36 -40.57 -15.63
N ARG A 97 -5.33 -40.94 -14.84
CA ARG A 97 -5.41 -42.11 -13.95
C ARG A 97 -6.44 -41.90 -12.83
N MET A 98 -6.50 -40.70 -12.28
CA MET A 98 -7.46 -40.34 -11.22
C MET A 98 -8.89 -40.46 -11.72
N VAL A 99 -9.18 -39.89 -12.90
CA VAL A 99 -10.52 -39.93 -13.51
C VAL A 99 -10.88 -41.37 -13.90
N ASN A 100 -9.94 -42.14 -14.46
CA ASN A 100 -10.20 -43.54 -14.81
C ASN A 100 -10.47 -44.44 -13.59
N THR A 101 -9.91 -44.10 -12.45
CA THR A 101 -10.07 -44.90 -11.21
C THR A 101 -11.35 -44.55 -10.47
N PHE A 102 -11.66 -43.25 -10.38
CA PHE A 102 -12.73 -42.75 -9.50
C PHE A 102 -13.92 -42.14 -10.26
N GLY A 103 -13.80 -42.00 -11.59
CA GLY A 103 -14.86 -41.42 -12.39
C GLY A 103 -15.21 -39.98 -11.94
N LYS A 104 -16.49 -39.71 -11.84
CA LYS A 104 -17.04 -38.42 -11.42
C LYS A 104 -16.78 -38.08 -9.95
N ASP A 105 -16.52 -39.08 -9.12
CA ASP A 105 -16.28 -38.90 -7.67
C ASP A 105 -14.86 -38.40 -7.34
N VAL A 106 -13.98 -38.33 -8.35
CA VAL A 106 -12.58 -37.94 -8.13
C VAL A 106 -12.42 -36.61 -7.38
N ILE A 107 -13.27 -35.64 -7.66
CA ILE A 107 -13.24 -34.33 -7.01
C ILE A 107 -13.61 -34.43 -5.52
N ASN A 108 -14.65 -35.20 -5.21
CA ASN A 108 -15.04 -35.46 -3.81
C ASN A 108 -13.95 -36.21 -3.06
N ILE A 109 -13.30 -37.17 -3.70
CA ILE A 109 -12.19 -37.93 -3.14
C ILE A 109 -10.99 -37.01 -2.86
N ILE A 110 -10.63 -36.13 -3.79
CA ILE A 110 -9.56 -35.16 -3.56
C ILE A 110 -9.88 -34.26 -2.36
N LYS A 111 -11.12 -33.82 -2.23
CA LYS A 111 -11.54 -32.89 -1.17
C LYS A 111 -11.64 -33.53 0.21
N PHE A 112 -12.26 -34.70 0.29
CA PHE A 112 -12.75 -35.25 1.57
C PHE A 112 -12.12 -36.56 1.96
N GLU A 113 -11.53 -37.29 1.02
CA GLU A 113 -10.99 -38.65 1.23
C GLU A 113 -9.64 -38.86 0.52
N PRO A 114 -8.65 -37.94 0.71
CA PRO A 114 -7.41 -37.92 -0.07
C PRO A 114 -6.61 -39.22 0.09
N GLU A 115 -6.74 -39.91 1.17
CA GLU A 115 -6.07 -41.19 1.41
C GLU A 115 -6.39 -42.24 0.34
N LYS A 116 -7.59 -42.18 -0.27
CA LYS A 116 -7.97 -43.06 -1.38
C LYS A 116 -7.12 -42.86 -2.65
N LEU A 117 -6.53 -41.67 -2.82
CA LEU A 117 -5.68 -41.40 -3.96
C LEU A 117 -4.40 -42.24 -3.96
N SER A 118 -3.97 -42.74 -2.82
CA SER A 118 -2.78 -43.59 -2.69
C SER A 118 -2.88 -44.93 -3.44
N CYS A 119 -4.09 -45.38 -3.81
CA CYS A 119 -4.27 -46.56 -4.66
C CYS A 119 -3.79 -46.33 -6.11
N ILE A 120 -3.56 -45.07 -6.51
CA ILE A 120 -3.09 -44.71 -7.87
C ILE A 120 -1.57 -44.85 -7.91
N LYS A 121 -1.07 -45.56 -8.89
CA LYS A 121 0.38 -45.76 -9.08
C LYS A 121 1.11 -44.39 -9.20
N GLY A 122 2.01 -44.12 -8.26
CA GLY A 122 2.82 -42.88 -8.22
C GLY A 122 2.26 -41.76 -7.33
N ILE A 123 1.21 -42.05 -6.54
CA ILE A 123 0.71 -41.17 -5.49
C ILE A 123 0.94 -41.89 -4.13
N THR A 124 1.79 -41.31 -3.30
CA THR A 124 1.97 -41.71 -1.91
C THR A 124 0.91 -41.05 -1.02
N GLU A 125 0.73 -41.51 0.21
CA GLU A 125 -0.18 -40.86 1.17
C GLU A 125 0.19 -39.36 1.38
N GLU A 126 1.48 -39.05 1.53
CA GLU A 126 1.96 -37.69 1.67
C GLU A 126 1.59 -36.84 0.45
N LYS A 127 1.81 -37.37 -0.75
CA LYS A 127 1.46 -36.69 -2.00
C LYS A 127 -0.05 -36.53 -2.17
N ALA A 128 -0.84 -37.46 -1.70
CA ALA A 128 -2.30 -37.38 -1.70
C ALA A 128 -2.79 -36.23 -0.82
N ILE A 129 -2.18 -36.05 0.34
CA ILE A 129 -2.46 -34.90 1.24
C ILE A 129 -2.03 -33.58 0.58
N GLU A 130 -0.85 -33.49 -0.01
CA GLU A 130 -0.39 -32.28 -0.75
C GLU A 130 -1.34 -31.91 -1.90
N ILE A 131 -1.81 -32.91 -2.66
CA ILE A 131 -2.79 -32.72 -3.75
C ILE A 131 -4.09 -32.14 -3.19
N SER A 132 -4.61 -32.73 -2.12
CA SER A 132 -5.85 -32.29 -1.47
C SER A 132 -5.72 -30.86 -0.95
N GLN A 133 -4.64 -30.52 -0.28
CA GLN A 133 -4.38 -29.18 0.22
C GLN A 133 -4.32 -28.17 -0.93
N SER A 134 -3.52 -28.42 -1.95
CA SER A 134 -3.41 -27.54 -3.12
C SER A 134 -4.73 -27.37 -3.86
N PHE A 135 -5.55 -28.40 -3.93
CA PHE A 135 -6.87 -28.34 -4.54
C PHE A 135 -7.84 -27.48 -3.70
N ASN A 136 -7.90 -27.71 -2.41
CA ASN A 136 -8.80 -27.01 -1.50
C ASN A 136 -8.45 -25.52 -1.40
N GLU A 137 -7.17 -25.16 -1.29
CA GLU A 137 -6.70 -23.77 -1.30
C GLU A 137 -7.13 -23.03 -2.58
N ASN A 138 -6.92 -23.63 -3.76
CA ASN A 138 -7.34 -23.03 -5.01
C ASN A 138 -8.87 -22.88 -5.12
N TRP A 139 -9.61 -23.84 -4.60
CA TRP A 139 -11.07 -23.83 -4.61
C TRP A 139 -11.63 -22.74 -3.67
N GLU A 140 -11.10 -22.63 -2.47
CA GLU A 140 -11.48 -21.61 -1.49
C GLU A 140 -11.21 -20.20 -2.01
N VAL A 141 -10.00 -19.97 -2.53
CA VAL A 141 -9.65 -18.68 -3.14
C VAL A 141 -10.63 -18.31 -4.25
N TRP A 142 -10.96 -19.25 -5.11
CA TRP A 142 -11.90 -19.00 -6.20
C TRP A 142 -13.31 -18.64 -5.68
N GLN A 143 -13.82 -19.35 -4.68
CA GLN A 143 -15.12 -19.04 -4.07
C GLN A 143 -15.15 -17.63 -3.50
N ILE A 144 -14.09 -17.24 -2.82
CA ILE A 144 -13.95 -15.92 -2.20
C ILE A 144 -13.87 -14.83 -3.27
N VAL A 145 -13.10 -15.03 -4.32
CA VAL A 145 -13.01 -14.07 -5.43
C VAL A 145 -14.36 -13.88 -6.09
N SER A 146 -15.06 -14.96 -6.39
CA SER A 146 -16.40 -14.90 -6.98
C SER A 146 -17.42 -14.22 -6.05
N TYR A 147 -17.29 -14.42 -4.75
CA TYR A 147 -18.12 -13.73 -3.77
C TYR A 147 -17.81 -12.23 -3.70
N LEU A 148 -16.54 -11.86 -3.67
CA LEU A 148 -16.07 -10.48 -3.55
C LEU A 148 -16.31 -9.64 -4.81
N GLU A 149 -16.45 -10.29 -5.97
CA GLU A 149 -16.82 -9.61 -7.21
C GLU A 149 -18.18 -8.92 -7.11
N LYS A 150 -19.11 -9.47 -6.32
CA LYS A 150 -20.43 -8.83 -6.04
C LYS A 150 -20.26 -7.45 -5.39
N PHE A 151 -19.14 -7.22 -4.73
CA PHE A 151 -18.74 -5.96 -4.10
C PHE A 151 -17.88 -5.09 -5.02
N GLY A 152 -17.66 -5.50 -6.28
CA GLY A 152 -16.81 -4.82 -7.24
C GLY A 152 -15.30 -4.92 -6.90
N ILE A 153 -14.93 -5.93 -6.10
CA ILE A 153 -13.55 -6.19 -5.69
C ILE A 153 -12.92 -7.15 -6.69
N GLY A 154 -11.90 -6.68 -7.39
CA GLY A 154 -11.19 -7.49 -8.37
C GLY A 154 -10.32 -8.58 -7.73
N PRO A 155 -9.87 -9.56 -8.55
CA PRO A 155 -9.20 -10.77 -8.10
C PRO A 155 -7.98 -10.54 -7.21
N GLN A 156 -7.13 -9.59 -7.60
CA GLN A 156 -5.88 -9.29 -6.88
C GLN A 156 -6.14 -8.79 -5.45
N SER A 157 -7.13 -7.88 -5.30
CA SER A 157 -7.54 -7.40 -3.98
C SER A 157 -8.25 -8.49 -3.17
N ALA A 158 -9.01 -9.37 -3.84
CA ALA A 158 -9.68 -10.50 -3.21
C ALA A 158 -8.70 -11.52 -2.63
N GLU A 159 -7.59 -11.82 -3.33
CA GLU A 159 -6.50 -12.63 -2.80
C GLU A 159 -5.86 -11.99 -1.56
N GLY A 160 -5.64 -10.67 -1.58
CA GLY A 160 -5.13 -9.93 -0.43
C GLY A 160 -6.06 -10.00 0.79
N ILE A 161 -7.38 -9.90 0.56
CA ILE A 161 -8.40 -10.05 1.59
C ILE A 161 -8.39 -11.49 2.16
N TYR A 162 -8.33 -12.48 1.28
CA TYR A 162 -8.24 -13.89 1.72
C TYR A 162 -7.00 -14.17 2.55
N LYS A 163 -5.84 -13.65 2.16
CA LYS A 163 -4.59 -13.78 2.95
C LYS A 163 -4.73 -13.21 4.36
N LYS A 164 -5.56 -12.18 4.55
CA LYS A 164 -5.79 -11.53 5.85
C LYS A 164 -6.87 -12.21 6.69
N LEU A 165 -7.98 -12.63 6.08
CA LEU A 165 -9.15 -13.19 6.77
C LEU A 165 -9.19 -14.73 6.75
N GLY A 166 -8.46 -15.37 5.84
CA GLY A 166 -8.43 -16.82 5.69
C GLY A 166 -9.77 -17.43 5.22
N PRO A 167 -10.02 -18.71 5.58
CA PRO A 167 -11.22 -19.45 5.17
C PRO A 167 -12.54 -18.79 5.60
N ASN A 168 -12.51 -18.01 6.67
CA ASN A 168 -13.70 -17.33 7.22
C ASN A 168 -14.07 -16.03 6.49
N THR A 169 -13.42 -15.71 5.37
CA THR A 169 -13.60 -14.44 4.64
C THR A 169 -15.08 -14.16 4.36
N ILE A 170 -15.81 -15.12 3.79
CA ILE A 170 -17.22 -14.93 3.41
C ILE A 170 -18.08 -14.67 4.64
N THR A 171 -17.97 -15.52 5.67
CA THR A 171 -18.74 -15.38 6.91
C THR A 171 -18.46 -14.05 7.61
N THR A 172 -17.18 -13.65 7.65
CA THR A 172 -16.77 -12.37 8.26
C THR A 172 -17.38 -11.18 7.52
N ILE A 173 -17.44 -11.24 6.18
CA ILE A 173 -18.03 -10.17 5.36
C ILE A 173 -19.55 -10.17 5.47
N GLU A 174 -20.20 -11.34 5.53
CA GLU A 174 -21.64 -11.43 5.78
C GLU A 174 -22.06 -10.86 7.13
N GLU A 175 -21.24 -11.09 8.16
CA GLU A 175 -21.46 -10.48 9.49
C GLU A 175 -21.17 -8.98 9.51
N ASN A 176 -20.19 -8.52 8.72
CA ASN A 176 -19.78 -7.12 8.65
C ASN A 176 -19.20 -6.74 7.28
N PRO A 177 -20.00 -6.35 6.29
CA PRO A 177 -19.51 -5.95 4.97
C PRO A 177 -18.54 -4.78 5.01
N TYR A 178 -18.64 -3.91 6.02
CA TYR A 178 -17.79 -2.73 6.15
C TYR A 178 -16.32 -3.04 6.45
N ILE A 179 -15.98 -4.28 6.85
CA ILE A 179 -14.59 -4.69 7.01
C ILE A 179 -13.79 -4.52 5.71
N LEU A 180 -14.47 -4.60 4.56
CA LEU A 180 -13.86 -4.37 3.25
C LEU A 180 -13.26 -2.98 3.09
N ILE A 181 -13.81 -1.96 3.76
CA ILE A 181 -13.30 -0.58 3.77
C ILE A 181 -11.96 -0.50 4.50
N ASP A 182 -11.77 -1.35 5.51
CA ASP A 182 -10.52 -1.42 6.28
C ASP A 182 -9.44 -2.25 5.58
N LEU A 183 -9.84 -3.21 4.75
CA LEU A 183 -8.95 -4.16 4.11
C LEU A 183 -8.48 -3.75 2.71
N THR A 184 -9.22 -2.86 2.03
CA THR A 184 -8.89 -2.41 0.67
C THR A 184 -9.22 -0.94 0.44
N VAL A 185 -8.40 -0.27 -0.36
CA VAL A 185 -8.56 1.16 -0.72
C VAL A 185 -9.48 1.37 -1.90
N ARG A 186 -9.67 0.34 -2.69
CA ARG A 186 -10.35 0.46 -4.00
C ARG A 186 -11.86 0.38 -3.88
N VAL A 187 -12.38 0.25 -2.67
CA VAL A 187 -13.81 0.10 -2.41
C VAL A 187 -14.39 1.42 -1.96
N ASN A 188 -15.43 1.89 -2.65
CA ASN A 188 -16.18 3.09 -2.27
C ASN A 188 -17.16 2.75 -1.13
N PHE A 189 -17.16 3.56 -0.05
CA PHE A 189 -18.09 3.42 1.07
C PHE A 189 -19.54 3.31 0.62
N ALA A 190 -19.99 4.18 -0.29
CA ALA A 190 -21.37 4.17 -0.76
C ALA A 190 -21.78 2.84 -1.42
N GLN A 191 -20.86 2.18 -2.12
CA GLN A 191 -21.11 0.88 -2.74
C GLN A 191 -21.29 -0.22 -1.69
N ILE A 192 -20.39 -0.28 -0.70
CA ILE A 192 -20.50 -1.25 0.40
C ILE A 192 -21.73 -0.99 1.24
N ASP A 193 -22.04 0.27 1.52
CA ASP A 193 -23.21 0.69 2.28
C ASP A 193 -24.51 0.21 1.61
N GLN A 194 -24.65 0.42 0.30
CA GLN A 194 -25.80 -0.08 -0.45
C GLN A 194 -25.94 -1.61 -0.39
N ILE A 195 -24.83 -2.32 -0.47
CA ILE A 195 -24.84 -3.79 -0.40
C ILE A 195 -25.21 -4.23 1.02
N ALA A 196 -24.61 -3.64 2.06
CA ALA A 196 -24.92 -3.94 3.45
C ALA A 196 -26.42 -3.72 3.78
N ILE A 197 -27.00 -2.63 3.29
CA ILE A 197 -28.42 -2.34 3.44
C ILE A 197 -29.29 -3.39 2.72
N LYS A 198 -28.91 -3.79 1.50
CA LYS A 198 -29.60 -4.87 0.78
C LYS A 198 -29.51 -6.23 1.48
N MET A 199 -28.44 -6.47 2.23
CA MET A 199 -28.26 -7.64 3.09
C MET A 199 -29.09 -7.56 4.39
N GLY A 200 -29.83 -6.46 4.62
CA GLY A 200 -30.70 -6.27 5.78
C GLY A 200 -30.01 -5.58 6.97
N MET A 201 -28.87 -4.95 6.77
CA MET A 201 -28.22 -4.19 7.84
C MET A 201 -28.97 -2.89 8.12
N ASP A 202 -29.23 -2.62 9.40
CA ASP A 202 -29.90 -1.40 9.86
C ASP A 202 -29.07 -0.14 9.57
N LEU A 203 -29.74 0.95 9.20
CA LEU A 203 -29.11 2.26 8.96
C LEU A 203 -28.44 2.84 10.20
N GLU A 204 -28.93 2.50 11.39
CA GLU A 204 -28.40 2.93 12.69
C GLU A 204 -27.40 1.93 13.29
N ASN A 205 -26.99 0.90 12.52
CA ASN A 205 -26.04 -0.09 13.00
C ASN A 205 -24.69 0.51 13.34
N ASP A 206 -24.22 0.21 14.55
CA ASP A 206 -22.91 0.71 15.06
C ASP A 206 -21.71 0.37 14.15
N LYS A 207 -21.71 -0.80 13.51
CA LYS A 207 -20.63 -1.19 12.57
C LYS A 207 -20.61 -0.25 11.36
N ARG A 208 -21.78 0.14 10.86
CA ARG A 208 -21.95 1.12 9.78
C ARG A 208 -21.38 2.49 10.19
N ILE A 209 -21.77 2.98 11.38
CA ILE A 209 -21.36 4.30 11.87
C ILE A 209 -19.86 4.34 12.10
N ARG A 210 -19.28 3.33 12.76
CA ARG A 210 -17.82 3.21 12.97
C ARG A 210 -17.04 3.21 11.69
N SER A 211 -17.51 2.46 10.69
CA SER A 211 -16.87 2.44 9.38
C SER A 211 -17.00 3.77 8.64
N GLY A 212 -18.13 4.46 8.77
CA GLY A 212 -18.31 5.80 8.21
C GLY A 212 -17.36 6.82 8.84
N ILE A 213 -17.16 6.78 10.16
CA ILE A 213 -16.19 7.62 10.89
C ILE A 213 -14.76 7.35 10.36
N LYS A 214 -14.34 6.09 10.30
CA LYS A 214 -13.00 5.72 9.79
C LYS A 214 -12.83 6.10 8.33
N TYR A 215 -13.87 5.95 7.51
CA TYR A 215 -13.84 6.34 6.11
C TYR A 215 -13.65 7.86 5.95
N ALA A 216 -14.36 8.67 6.75
CA ALA A 216 -14.18 10.13 6.76
C ALA A 216 -12.75 10.54 7.09
N LEU A 217 -12.15 9.91 8.08
CA LEU A 217 -10.75 10.13 8.44
C LEU A 217 -9.81 9.69 7.32
N LYS A 218 -10.03 8.53 6.68
CA LYS A 218 -9.24 8.06 5.53
C LYS A 218 -9.34 9.00 4.33
N LEU A 219 -10.51 9.57 4.04
CA LEU A 219 -10.64 10.57 2.99
C LEU A 219 -9.80 11.82 3.27
N SER A 220 -9.76 12.26 4.53
CA SER A 220 -8.92 13.38 4.93
C SER A 220 -7.43 13.07 4.75
N THR A 221 -6.98 11.85 5.05
CA THR A 221 -5.59 11.44 4.84
C THR A 221 -5.21 11.42 3.36
N ASN A 222 -6.12 11.04 2.47
CA ASN A 222 -5.90 11.13 1.01
C ASN A 222 -5.74 12.57 0.51
N ASN A 223 -6.25 13.54 1.27
CA ASN A 223 -6.06 14.97 1.02
C ASN A 223 -4.83 15.56 1.73
N GLY A 224 -3.97 14.71 2.30
CA GLY A 224 -2.73 15.10 2.94
C GLY A 224 -2.82 15.43 4.45
N HIS A 225 -4.00 15.28 5.07
CA HIS A 225 -4.19 15.60 6.49
C HIS A 225 -4.01 14.37 7.38
N CYS A 226 -3.32 14.50 8.51
CA CYS A 226 -3.20 13.43 9.51
C CYS A 226 -4.38 13.42 10.49
N ALA A 227 -5.06 14.57 10.67
CA ALA A 227 -6.15 14.74 11.62
C ALA A 227 -7.28 15.60 11.04
N VAL A 228 -8.44 15.52 11.67
CA VAL A 228 -9.64 16.30 11.34
C VAL A 228 -10.17 16.94 12.63
N LEU A 229 -10.66 18.17 12.54
CA LEU A 229 -11.38 18.79 13.65
C LEU A 229 -12.64 17.97 14.00
N TYR A 230 -12.87 17.76 15.29
CA TYR A 230 -13.98 16.96 15.79
C TYR A 230 -15.34 17.39 15.22
N GLU A 231 -15.62 18.70 15.23
CA GLU A 231 -16.88 19.24 14.70
C GLU A 231 -17.04 18.97 13.20
N ASN A 232 -15.95 19.11 12.43
CA ASN A 232 -15.97 18.82 10.98
C ASN A 232 -16.21 17.33 10.71
N LEU A 233 -15.63 16.45 11.54
CA LEU A 233 -15.85 15.00 11.43
C LEU A 233 -17.31 14.65 11.71
N ILE A 234 -17.89 15.17 12.80
CA ILE A 234 -19.31 14.96 13.14
C ILE A 234 -20.21 15.39 11.98
N GLN A 235 -19.99 16.60 11.46
CA GLN A 235 -20.82 17.11 10.37
C GLN A 235 -20.70 16.26 9.11
N PHE A 236 -19.48 15.89 8.73
CA PHE A 236 -19.26 15.05 7.57
C PHE A 236 -19.92 13.66 7.70
N VAL A 237 -19.77 13.00 8.86
CA VAL A 237 -20.37 11.69 9.10
C VAL A 237 -21.89 11.76 9.15
N LYS A 238 -22.46 12.84 9.73
CA LYS A 238 -23.89 13.10 9.74
C LYS A 238 -24.44 13.22 8.33
N ASP A 239 -23.76 13.97 7.46
CA ASP A 239 -24.16 14.13 6.05
C ASP A 239 -24.00 12.84 5.25
N LEU A 240 -22.95 12.06 5.54
CA LEU A 240 -22.67 10.78 4.86
C LEU A 240 -23.69 9.69 5.21
N LEU A 241 -24.05 9.56 6.48
CA LEU A 241 -24.83 8.43 7.00
C LEU A 241 -26.29 8.76 7.30
N ASN A 242 -26.63 10.04 7.42
CA ASN A 242 -27.94 10.53 7.85
C ASN A 242 -28.38 9.94 9.21
N VAL A 243 -27.50 9.97 10.20
CA VAL A 243 -27.74 9.51 11.59
C VAL A 243 -27.62 10.66 12.58
N SER A 244 -28.10 10.48 13.82
CA SER A 244 -28.03 11.51 14.84
C SER A 244 -26.61 11.72 15.34
N GLU A 245 -26.30 12.93 15.77
CA GLU A 245 -25.00 13.32 16.34
C GLU A 245 -24.64 12.46 17.54
N VAL A 246 -25.59 12.22 18.45
CA VAL A 246 -25.39 11.37 19.64
C VAL A 246 -24.92 9.95 19.28
N MET A 247 -25.41 9.38 18.19
CA MET A 247 -24.98 8.06 17.75
C MET A 247 -23.53 8.11 17.23
N ILE A 248 -23.15 9.19 16.54
CA ILE A 248 -21.78 9.38 16.06
C ILE A 248 -20.83 9.53 17.24
N GLU A 249 -21.14 10.37 18.21
CA GLU A 249 -20.35 10.59 19.42
C GLU A 249 -20.12 9.29 20.22
N ASN A 250 -21.18 8.50 20.44
CA ASN A 250 -21.06 7.21 21.12
C ASN A 250 -20.10 6.26 20.38
N ASN A 251 -20.12 6.26 19.04
CA ASN A 251 -19.25 5.43 18.25
C ASN A 251 -17.82 5.98 18.17
N ILE A 252 -17.60 7.29 18.24
CA ILE A 252 -16.28 7.91 18.41
C ILE A 252 -15.67 7.47 19.76
N ILE A 253 -16.45 7.53 20.85
CA ILE A 253 -16.00 7.07 22.17
C ILE A 253 -15.60 5.57 22.11
N PHE A 254 -16.42 4.74 21.47
CA PHE A 254 -16.09 3.33 21.29
C PHE A 254 -14.77 3.13 20.52
N LEU A 255 -14.60 3.79 19.37
CA LEU A 255 -13.37 3.69 18.56
C LEU A 255 -12.13 4.16 19.34
N LYS A 256 -12.27 5.23 20.16
CA LYS A 256 -11.22 5.69 21.07
C LYS A 256 -10.84 4.62 22.09
N THR A 257 -11.82 3.95 22.72
CA THR A 257 -11.55 2.87 23.69
C THR A 257 -10.90 1.66 23.09
N LYS A 258 -11.07 1.45 21.78
CA LYS A 258 -10.42 0.36 21.02
C LYS A 258 -9.05 0.77 20.43
N ASN A 259 -8.58 1.98 20.69
CA ASN A 259 -7.36 2.54 20.09
C ASN A 259 -7.38 2.52 18.56
N GLU A 260 -8.57 2.65 17.93
CA GLU A 260 -8.67 2.79 16.49
C GLU A 260 -8.52 4.26 16.05
N ILE A 261 -8.90 5.19 16.95
CA ILE A 261 -8.73 6.63 16.78
C ILE A 261 -8.17 7.26 18.05
N VAL A 262 -7.59 8.44 17.90
CA VAL A 262 -7.10 9.27 19.00
C VAL A 262 -7.76 10.64 18.94
N LEU A 263 -8.18 11.13 20.11
CA LEU A 263 -8.70 12.48 20.32
C LEU A 263 -7.62 13.29 21.05
N GLU A 264 -7.22 14.40 20.48
CA GLU A 264 -6.18 15.29 21.02
C GLU A 264 -6.70 16.73 21.10
N ASP A 265 -6.60 17.33 22.27
CA ASP A 265 -6.90 18.75 22.46
C ASP A 265 -5.66 19.59 22.09
N ARG A 266 -5.81 20.49 21.13
CA ARG A 266 -4.80 21.47 20.72
C ARG A 266 -5.43 22.84 20.67
N GLU A 267 -4.93 23.75 21.47
CA GLU A 267 -5.37 25.16 21.51
C GLU A 267 -6.89 25.32 21.69
N ASN A 268 -7.48 24.52 22.59
CA ASN A 268 -8.94 24.43 22.85
C ASN A 268 -9.77 23.92 21.64
N GLN A 269 -9.16 23.22 20.73
CA GLN A 269 -9.82 22.52 19.63
C GLN A 269 -9.53 21.02 19.71
N GLU A 270 -10.56 20.21 19.61
CA GLU A 270 -10.40 18.75 19.62
C GLU A 270 -10.16 18.23 18.21
N TRP A 271 -9.07 17.46 18.05
CA TRP A 271 -8.66 16.86 16.80
C TRP A 271 -8.78 15.34 16.87
N VAL A 272 -9.23 14.73 15.78
CA VAL A 272 -9.43 13.29 15.65
C VAL A 272 -8.46 12.72 14.64
N TYR A 273 -7.72 11.70 15.06
CA TYR A 273 -6.75 10.97 14.25
C TYR A 273 -7.17 9.52 14.08
N LEU A 274 -6.82 8.92 12.96
CA LEU A 274 -6.61 7.47 12.96
C LEU A 274 -5.37 7.14 13.80
N TYR A 275 -5.43 6.09 14.61
CA TYR A 275 -4.39 5.75 15.59
C TYR A 275 -2.98 5.70 15.00
N ASN A 276 -2.81 5.06 13.85
CA ASN A 276 -1.49 4.90 13.21
C ASN A 276 -0.87 6.24 12.80
N TYR A 277 -1.67 7.21 12.38
CA TYR A 277 -1.18 8.55 12.02
C TYR A 277 -0.73 9.34 13.25
N TYR A 278 -1.50 9.26 14.33
CA TYR A 278 -1.11 9.86 15.59
C TYR A 278 0.21 9.30 16.11
N VAL A 279 0.35 7.98 16.11
CA VAL A 279 1.58 7.30 16.54
C VAL A 279 2.77 7.70 15.65
N ALA A 280 2.58 7.76 14.33
CA ALA A 280 3.63 8.17 13.40
C ALA A 280 4.08 9.63 13.66
N GLU A 281 3.15 10.58 13.80
CA GLU A 281 3.50 11.98 14.13
C GLU A 281 4.26 12.09 15.45
N LYS A 282 3.77 11.41 16.47
CA LYS A 282 4.41 11.40 17.79
C LYS A 282 5.82 10.82 17.73
N ASN A 283 5.98 9.66 17.08
CA ASN A 283 7.27 9.02 16.91
C ASN A 283 8.26 9.90 16.15
N VAL A 284 7.81 10.57 15.09
CA VAL A 284 8.65 11.50 14.30
C VAL A 284 9.11 12.66 15.18
N ALA A 285 8.20 13.30 15.92
CA ALA A 285 8.54 14.41 16.80
C ALA A 285 9.53 14.01 17.90
N GLU A 286 9.24 12.92 18.61
CA GLU A 286 10.09 12.40 19.70
C GLU A 286 11.48 11.98 19.19
N SER A 287 11.53 11.29 18.03
CA SER A 287 12.79 10.82 17.46
C SER A 287 13.67 11.96 16.97
N LEU A 288 13.12 12.99 16.32
CA LEU A 288 13.86 14.16 15.87
C LEU A 288 14.45 14.93 17.06
N ILE A 289 13.66 15.15 18.11
CA ILE A 289 14.14 15.83 19.33
C ILE A 289 15.21 14.98 20.04
N ALA A 290 15.00 13.67 20.16
CA ALA A 290 15.96 12.78 20.79
C ALA A 290 17.28 12.70 20.01
N LEU A 291 17.21 12.74 18.67
CA LEU A 291 18.39 12.73 17.81
C LEU A 291 19.18 14.05 17.93
N ASP A 292 18.50 15.19 17.92
CA ASP A 292 19.15 16.50 18.01
C ASP A 292 19.77 16.74 19.38
N ASN A 293 19.13 16.31 20.46
CA ASN A 293 19.62 16.43 21.83
C ASN A 293 20.73 15.43 22.18
N TYR A 294 21.10 14.52 21.29
CA TYR A 294 22.17 13.57 21.55
C TYR A 294 23.54 14.28 21.60
N LEU A 295 24.16 14.26 22.77
CA LEU A 295 25.43 14.96 23.02
C LEU A 295 26.54 14.33 22.19
N ASN A 296 26.95 14.99 21.13
CA ASN A 296 28.21 14.75 20.43
C ASN A 296 29.21 15.81 20.87
N VAL A 297 30.09 15.45 21.79
CA VAL A 297 31.22 16.32 22.16
C VAL A 297 32.21 16.31 20.97
N LYS A 298 32.09 17.29 20.09
CA LYS A 298 33.08 17.48 19.00
C LYS A 298 33.73 18.85 19.07
N GLU A 299 35.07 18.83 18.99
CA GLU A 299 35.91 20.03 18.93
C GLU A 299 35.63 20.79 17.62
N ILE A 300 35.04 21.95 17.74
CA ILE A 300 34.77 22.92 16.64
C ILE A 300 36.10 23.61 16.20
N SER A 301 37.19 23.39 16.91
CA SER A 301 38.42 24.21 16.89
C SER A 301 39.13 24.33 15.54
N ASN A 302 38.80 23.53 14.52
CA ASN A 302 39.45 23.61 13.19
C ASN A 302 38.48 23.74 12.01
N PHE A 303 37.20 23.90 12.28
CA PHE A 303 36.17 23.86 11.27
C PHE A 303 36.29 24.95 10.20
N GLU A 304 36.46 26.23 10.59
CA GLU A 304 36.59 27.32 9.64
C GLU A 304 37.86 27.18 8.75
N LYS A 305 38.94 26.60 9.28
CA LYS A 305 40.13 26.36 8.47
C LYS A 305 39.87 25.25 7.43
N LYS A 306 39.12 24.22 7.80
CA LYS A 306 38.73 23.15 6.87
C LYS A 306 37.82 23.70 5.77
N LEU A 307 36.81 24.45 6.14
CA LEU A 307 35.87 25.05 5.19
C LEU A 307 36.59 25.95 4.18
N LYS A 308 37.49 26.81 4.64
CA LYS A 308 38.34 27.66 3.76
C LYS A 308 39.23 26.85 2.83
N LYS A 309 39.69 25.67 3.25
CA LYS A 309 40.48 24.78 2.38
C LYS A 309 39.59 24.16 1.29
N ILE A 310 38.38 23.74 1.66
CA ILE A 310 37.41 23.17 0.71
C ILE A 310 37.04 24.23 -0.32
N GLU A 311 36.69 25.46 0.08
CA GLU A 311 36.38 26.57 -0.81
C GLU A 311 37.50 26.82 -1.82
N LYS A 312 38.77 26.85 -1.35
CA LYS A 312 39.93 27.03 -2.23
C LYS A 312 40.17 25.86 -3.19
N HIS A 313 39.89 24.64 -2.76
CA HIS A 313 40.16 23.45 -3.57
C HIS A 313 39.07 23.23 -4.64
N SER A 314 37.85 23.64 -4.36
CA SER A 314 36.69 23.49 -5.24
C SER A 314 36.41 24.71 -6.10
N ASP A 315 37.22 25.77 -6.01
CA ASP A 315 37.01 27.08 -6.66
C ASP A 315 35.60 27.63 -6.42
N LEU A 316 35.11 27.40 -5.21
CA LEU A 316 33.72 27.71 -4.77
C LEU A 316 33.81 28.82 -3.70
N GLU A 317 32.99 29.84 -3.87
CA GLU A 317 32.78 30.87 -2.85
C GLU A 317 31.36 30.73 -2.30
N LEU A 318 31.25 30.29 -1.03
CA LEU A 318 29.96 30.15 -0.36
C LEU A 318 29.45 31.53 0.08
N SER A 319 28.19 31.82 -0.18
CA SER A 319 27.53 32.98 0.42
C SER A 319 27.47 32.85 1.95
N GLU A 320 27.25 33.96 2.64
CA GLU A 320 27.15 33.97 4.11
C GLU A 320 26.13 32.95 4.63
N LYS A 321 24.92 32.90 4.03
CA LYS A 321 23.88 31.94 4.41
C LYS A 321 24.20 30.48 4.07
N GLN A 322 24.93 30.23 3.00
CA GLN A 322 25.40 28.88 2.67
C GLN A 322 26.47 28.42 3.66
N ARG A 323 27.36 29.32 4.07
CA ARG A 323 28.38 29.06 5.09
C ARG A 323 27.73 28.79 6.46
N GLU A 324 26.74 29.60 6.84
CA GLU A 324 25.92 29.38 8.05
C GLU A 324 25.29 27.98 8.05
N ALA A 325 24.73 27.54 6.92
CA ALA A 325 24.12 26.21 6.80
C ALA A 325 25.15 25.09 7.02
N VAL A 326 26.33 25.21 6.44
CA VAL A 326 27.40 24.21 6.62
C VAL A 326 27.90 24.18 8.08
N ILE A 327 27.99 25.33 8.73
CA ILE A 327 28.32 25.43 10.16
C ILE A 327 27.25 24.78 11.02
N ALA A 328 25.99 25.09 10.77
CA ALA A 328 24.86 24.54 11.50
C ALA A 328 24.82 23.00 11.46
N VAL A 329 25.12 22.38 10.30
CA VAL A 329 25.22 20.91 10.18
C VAL A 329 26.35 20.35 11.06
N GLN A 330 27.43 21.08 11.30
CA GLN A 330 28.47 20.64 12.19
C GLN A 330 28.05 20.75 13.68
N GLU A 331 27.37 21.80 14.04
CA GLU A 331 26.99 22.10 15.43
C GLU A 331 25.81 21.25 15.92
N HIS A 332 24.84 20.94 15.04
CA HIS A 332 23.61 20.23 15.37
C HIS A 332 23.59 18.81 14.79
N ASN A 333 22.85 17.91 15.44
CA ASN A 333 22.67 16.55 14.91
C ASN A 333 21.53 16.51 13.89
N VAL A 334 20.53 17.38 14.02
CA VAL A 334 19.47 17.55 13.02
C VAL A 334 19.50 18.98 12.50
N CYS A 335 19.65 19.16 11.21
CA CYS A 335 19.66 20.47 10.57
C CYS A 335 18.74 20.50 9.35
N VAL A 336 17.88 21.51 9.28
CA VAL A 336 16.98 21.75 8.16
C VAL A 336 17.53 22.88 7.29
N ILE A 337 17.67 22.62 6.00
CA ILE A 337 18.13 23.60 5.00
C ILE A 337 16.99 23.80 4.00
N THR A 338 16.34 24.98 4.03
CA THR A 338 15.23 25.28 3.13
C THR A 338 15.56 26.43 2.20
N GLY A 339 14.99 26.41 1.00
CA GLY A 339 15.16 27.50 0.02
C GLY A 339 14.61 27.12 -1.35
N GLY A 340 14.26 28.12 -2.14
CA GLY A 340 13.73 27.94 -3.48
C GLY A 340 14.73 27.38 -4.49
N PRO A 341 14.31 27.18 -5.75
CA PRO A 341 15.21 26.79 -6.84
C PRO A 341 16.34 27.82 -7.02
N GLY A 342 17.56 27.35 -7.28
CA GLY A 342 18.71 28.23 -7.55
C GLY A 342 19.35 28.90 -6.32
N THR A 343 18.92 28.57 -5.09
CA THR A 343 19.55 29.09 -3.84
C THR A 343 20.87 28.42 -3.46
N GLY A 344 21.28 27.40 -4.22
CA GLY A 344 22.57 26.71 -3.99
C GLY A 344 22.49 25.55 -3.01
N LYS A 345 21.32 24.94 -2.79
CA LYS A 345 21.19 23.72 -1.94
C LYS A 345 22.19 22.62 -2.34
N THR A 346 22.30 22.34 -3.64
CA THR A 346 23.24 21.33 -4.16
C THR A 346 24.72 21.67 -3.83
N THR A 347 25.07 22.95 -3.87
CA THR A 347 26.42 23.42 -3.50
C THR A 347 26.71 23.12 -2.03
N ILE A 348 25.75 23.40 -1.15
CA ILE A 348 25.86 23.07 0.29
C ILE A 348 25.99 21.58 0.50
N ILE A 349 25.15 20.76 -0.17
CA ILE A 349 25.22 19.28 -0.08
C ILE A 349 26.63 18.79 -0.46
N LYS A 350 27.21 19.27 -1.57
CA LYS A 350 28.58 18.94 -1.99
C LYS A 350 29.62 19.31 -0.93
N THR A 351 29.52 20.50 -0.38
CA THR A 351 30.44 20.98 0.66
C THR A 351 30.35 20.11 1.93
N ILE A 352 29.14 19.73 2.35
CA ILE A 352 28.92 18.84 3.49
C ILE A 352 29.54 17.46 3.22
N ILE A 353 29.31 16.89 2.04
CA ILE A 353 29.88 15.58 1.65
C ILE A 353 31.41 15.63 1.73
N GLU A 354 32.03 16.64 1.11
CA GLU A 354 33.48 16.79 1.08
C GLU A 354 34.09 16.93 2.50
N MET A 355 33.42 17.70 3.37
CA MET A 355 33.81 17.84 4.76
C MET A 355 33.86 16.52 5.51
N TYR A 356 32.75 15.76 5.44
CA TYR A 356 32.67 14.51 6.19
C TYR A 356 33.53 13.39 5.58
N LYS A 357 33.75 13.41 4.27
CA LYS A 357 34.73 12.50 3.63
C LYS A 357 36.17 12.76 4.07
N GLN A 358 36.57 14.01 4.25
CA GLN A 358 37.88 14.33 4.81
C GLN A 358 38.05 13.87 6.27
N GLU A 359 36.97 13.59 6.96
CA GLU A 359 36.92 13.01 8.30
C GLU A 359 36.73 11.47 8.28
N GLU A 360 36.80 10.84 7.10
CA GLU A 360 36.55 9.40 6.89
C GLU A 360 35.18 8.94 7.38
N LYS A 361 34.18 9.84 7.34
CA LYS A 361 32.80 9.59 7.76
C LYS A 361 31.95 9.05 6.62
N LYS A 362 31.09 8.10 6.94
CA LYS A 362 30.17 7.49 6.00
C LYS A 362 28.95 8.39 5.77
N VAL A 363 28.88 8.99 4.59
CA VAL A 363 27.75 9.84 4.16
C VAL A 363 26.80 9.04 3.29
N VAL A 364 25.52 9.04 3.63
CA VAL A 364 24.46 8.40 2.85
C VAL A 364 23.55 9.48 2.28
N LEU A 365 23.31 9.40 0.97
CA LEU A 365 22.46 10.33 0.22
C LEU A 365 21.16 9.67 -0.16
N CYS A 366 20.03 10.35 0.08
CA CYS A 366 18.74 9.84 -0.32
C CYS A 366 17.74 10.94 -0.68
N ALA A 367 16.68 10.53 -1.38
CA ALA A 367 15.57 11.40 -1.78
C ALA A 367 14.26 10.58 -1.87
N PRO A 368 13.08 11.22 -1.80
CA PRO A 368 11.80 10.50 -1.85
C PRO A 368 11.51 9.87 -3.21
N THR A 369 12.02 10.44 -4.32
CA THR A 369 11.72 9.98 -5.68
C THR A 369 12.96 9.54 -6.44
N GLY A 370 12.79 8.61 -7.41
CA GLY A 370 13.89 8.16 -8.26
C GLY A 370 14.52 9.29 -9.09
N ARG A 371 13.70 10.25 -9.54
CA ARG A 371 14.19 11.42 -10.29
C ARG A 371 15.06 12.33 -9.42
N ALA A 372 14.66 12.57 -8.17
CA ALA A 372 15.42 13.38 -7.23
C ALA A 372 16.75 12.68 -6.84
N ALA A 373 16.70 11.37 -6.52
CA ALA A 373 17.90 10.59 -6.22
C ALA A 373 18.90 10.59 -7.40
N LYS A 374 18.42 10.41 -8.63
CA LYS A 374 19.27 10.46 -9.83
C LYS A 374 19.91 11.83 -10.00
N ARG A 375 19.15 12.93 -9.87
CA ARG A 375 19.70 14.30 -9.94
C ARG A 375 20.74 14.56 -8.85
N MET A 376 20.48 14.07 -7.64
CA MET A 376 21.40 14.19 -6.53
C MET A 376 22.72 13.46 -6.83
N SER A 377 22.65 12.23 -7.37
CA SER A 377 23.85 11.48 -7.79
C SER A 377 24.64 12.18 -8.89
N GLU A 378 23.95 12.64 -9.95
CA GLU A 378 24.61 13.36 -11.06
C GLU A 378 25.26 14.67 -10.59
N ALA A 379 24.60 15.38 -9.67
CA ALA A 379 25.09 16.64 -9.15
C ALA A 379 26.27 16.49 -8.19
N THR A 380 26.27 15.46 -7.32
CA THR A 380 27.27 15.27 -6.29
C THR A 380 28.43 14.37 -6.71
N GLY A 381 28.22 13.52 -7.71
CA GLY A 381 29.16 12.45 -8.08
C GLY A 381 29.10 11.23 -7.15
N GLU A 382 28.18 11.20 -6.18
CA GLU A 382 28.02 10.14 -5.19
C GLU A 382 26.72 9.37 -5.43
N GLU A 383 26.69 8.09 -5.03
CA GLU A 383 25.45 7.30 -5.15
C GLU A 383 24.37 7.82 -4.18
N ALA A 384 23.22 8.23 -4.71
CA ALA A 384 22.03 8.51 -3.94
C ALA A 384 20.93 7.50 -4.25
N LYS A 385 20.18 7.09 -3.22
CA LYS A 385 19.09 6.10 -3.33
C LYS A 385 17.75 6.75 -3.02
N THR A 386 16.65 6.14 -3.50
CA THR A 386 15.34 6.52 -2.98
C THR A 386 15.21 6.05 -1.54
N LEU A 387 14.46 6.80 -0.71
CA LEU A 387 14.17 6.40 0.66
C LEU A 387 13.60 4.98 0.73
N HIS A 388 12.63 4.64 -0.12
CA HIS A 388 12.06 3.29 -0.18
C HIS A 388 13.12 2.21 -0.45
N ARG A 389 14.06 2.47 -1.37
CA ARG A 389 15.14 1.52 -1.68
C ARG A 389 16.18 1.45 -0.57
N LEU A 390 16.47 2.58 0.07
CA LEU A 390 17.42 2.66 1.18
C LEU A 390 16.94 1.89 2.39
N LEU A 391 15.64 2.02 2.72
CA LEU A 391 14.98 1.39 3.85
C LEU A 391 14.46 -0.02 3.54
N GLU A 392 14.66 -0.49 2.31
CA GLU A 392 14.16 -1.77 1.80
C GLU A 392 12.63 -1.95 1.91
N ILE A 393 11.90 -0.83 1.95
CA ILE A 393 10.44 -0.77 2.00
C ILE A 393 9.89 -0.92 0.57
N GLY A 394 8.81 -1.71 0.39
CA GLY A 394 8.12 -1.79 -0.91
C GLY A 394 8.47 -2.99 -1.78
N LYS A 395 9.10 -4.03 -1.21
CA LYS A 395 9.18 -5.37 -1.87
C LYS A 395 7.84 -6.13 -1.76
N THR A 396 6.92 -5.64 -0.97
CA THR A 396 5.54 -6.10 -0.84
C THR A 396 4.62 -5.32 -1.77
N SER A 397 3.60 -5.99 -2.31
CA SER A 397 2.67 -5.45 -3.31
C SER A 397 2.09 -4.09 -2.91
N SER A 398 1.85 -3.22 -3.88
CA SER A 398 1.30 -1.85 -3.73
C SER A 398 0.00 -1.75 -2.91
N ASP A 399 -0.69 -2.87 -2.69
CA ASP A 399 -1.92 -2.96 -1.89
C ASP A 399 -1.66 -3.15 -0.38
N GLU A 400 -0.44 -3.54 0.03
CA GLU A 400 -0.04 -3.71 1.45
C GLU A 400 0.37 -2.38 2.11
N LEU A 401 0.67 -1.34 1.33
CA LEU A 401 1.01 0.00 1.83
C LEU A 401 -0.13 0.72 2.58
N GLN A 402 -1.31 0.13 2.65
CA GLN A 402 -2.49 0.80 3.24
C GLN A 402 -2.85 0.35 4.64
N ASN A 403 -2.27 -0.75 5.13
CA ASN A 403 -2.17 -0.96 6.56
C ASN A 403 -0.76 -0.54 6.99
N ILE A 404 -0.50 0.77 6.86
CA ILE A 404 0.75 1.36 7.27
C ILE A 404 0.85 1.19 8.79
N ASP A 405 1.68 0.26 9.20
CA ASP A 405 2.01 0.06 10.61
C ASP A 405 3.18 1.00 10.94
N PRO A 406 2.99 1.97 11.83
CA PRO A 406 4.07 2.86 12.24
C PRO A 406 5.21 2.12 12.96
N ASN A 407 5.00 0.87 13.35
CA ASN A 407 5.96 0.05 14.08
C ASN A 407 6.61 -1.06 13.23
N VAL A 408 6.56 -0.94 11.88
CA VAL A 408 7.30 -1.87 11.02
C VAL A 408 8.79 -1.83 11.38
N GLU A 409 9.40 -2.97 11.61
CA GLU A 409 10.84 -3.08 11.83
C GLU A 409 11.59 -2.72 10.55
N VAL A 410 12.37 -1.64 10.62
CA VAL A 410 13.24 -1.18 9.54
C VAL A 410 14.68 -1.53 9.89
N ALA A 411 15.44 -2.05 8.93
CA ALA A 411 16.86 -2.36 9.13
C ALA A 411 17.66 -1.08 9.43
N PRO A 412 18.50 -1.08 10.47
CA PRO A 412 19.30 0.08 10.81
C PRO A 412 20.28 0.48 9.70
N LEU A 413 20.43 1.78 9.48
CA LEU A 413 21.35 2.34 8.49
C LEU A 413 22.74 2.54 9.09
N ASP A 414 23.75 1.93 8.47
CA ASP A 414 25.14 2.17 8.82
C ASP A 414 25.62 3.46 8.14
N ALA A 415 25.49 4.58 8.84
CA ALA A 415 25.86 5.92 8.37
C ALA A 415 26.23 6.85 9.52
N ASP A 416 27.25 7.70 9.32
CA ASP A 416 27.58 8.80 10.23
C ASP A 416 26.75 10.05 9.93
N VAL A 417 26.41 10.27 8.64
CA VAL A 417 25.64 11.41 8.16
C VAL A 417 24.66 10.94 7.10
N ILE A 418 23.41 11.33 7.25
CA ILE A 418 22.35 11.09 6.26
C ILE A 418 21.87 12.43 5.73
N ILE A 419 21.90 12.59 4.41
CA ILE A 419 21.39 13.79 3.73
C ILE A 419 20.16 13.39 2.92
N VAL A 420 19.03 14.00 3.23
CA VAL A 420 17.76 13.79 2.52
C VAL A 420 17.45 15.03 1.71
N ASP A 421 17.39 14.92 0.39
CA ASP A 421 16.98 16.02 -0.50
C ASP A 421 15.51 15.90 -0.86
N GLU A 422 14.89 16.99 -1.25
CA GLU A 422 13.47 17.12 -1.60
C GLU A 422 12.51 16.64 -0.48
N VAL A 423 12.82 17.00 0.78
CA VAL A 423 12.05 16.57 1.98
C VAL A 423 10.61 17.07 1.95
N SER A 424 10.28 18.10 1.18
CA SER A 424 8.88 18.54 0.98
C SER A 424 7.94 17.44 0.46
N MET A 425 8.51 16.41 -0.22
CA MET A 425 7.76 15.27 -0.75
C MET A 425 7.75 14.05 0.19
N VAL A 426 8.33 14.15 1.38
CA VAL A 426 8.38 13.07 2.37
C VAL A 426 7.13 13.15 3.25
N ASP A 427 6.33 12.10 3.27
CA ASP A 427 5.16 11.98 4.14
C ASP A 427 5.54 11.53 5.55
N ILE A 428 4.54 11.51 6.46
CA ILE A 428 4.77 11.22 7.88
C ILE A 428 5.29 9.80 8.11
N PHE A 429 4.83 8.80 7.34
CA PHE A 429 5.26 7.42 7.53
C PHE A 429 6.67 7.19 6.99
N LEU A 430 6.97 7.75 5.83
CA LEU A 430 8.31 7.64 5.26
C LEU A 430 9.37 8.30 6.16
N MET A 431 9.02 9.44 6.79
CA MET A 431 9.87 10.07 7.80
C MET A 431 9.98 9.21 9.06
N ASN A 432 8.88 8.62 9.52
CA ASN A 432 8.88 7.72 10.68
C ASN A 432 9.81 6.51 10.46
N TYR A 433 9.73 5.86 9.30
CA TYR A 433 10.59 4.73 8.96
C TYR A 433 12.06 5.12 8.83
N LEU A 434 12.34 6.29 8.24
CA LEU A 434 13.70 6.81 8.18
C LEU A 434 14.28 6.98 9.58
N LEU A 435 13.53 7.62 10.49
CA LEU A 435 14.00 7.89 11.85
C LEU A 435 14.19 6.61 12.68
N GLN A 436 13.37 5.58 12.45
CA GLN A 436 13.56 4.26 13.07
C GLN A 436 14.87 3.58 12.63
N ALA A 437 15.31 3.84 11.39
CA ALA A 437 16.53 3.27 10.84
C ALA A 437 17.81 4.02 11.27
N ILE A 438 17.70 5.19 11.89
CA ILE A 438 18.83 6.05 12.25
C ILE A 438 19.35 5.72 13.65
N TYR A 439 20.66 5.49 13.78
CA TYR A 439 21.29 5.34 15.08
C TYR A 439 21.49 6.67 15.81
N LYS A 440 21.44 6.62 17.14
CA LYS A 440 21.80 7.77 17.98
C LYS A 440 23.24 8.20 17.68
N GLY A 441 23.41 9.48 17.40
CA GLY A 441 24.70 10.07 17.03
C GLY A 441 24.97 10.19 15.54
N THR A 442 24.13 9.61 14.66
CA THR A 442 24.11 9.92 13.23
C THR A 442 23.58 11.34 13.03
N LYS A 443 24.19 12.11 12.14
CA LYS A 443 23.69 13.41 11.74
C LYS A 443 22.65 13.31 10.64
N LEU A 444 21.57 14.06 10.77
CA LEU A 444 20.48 14.11 9.80
C LEU A 444 20.35 15.52 9.20
N VAL A 445 20.58 15.62 7.91
CA VAL A 445 20.45 16.87 7.14
C VAL A 445 19.23 16.77 6.24
N LEU A 446 18.22 17.58 6.52
CA LEU A 446 16.97 17.66 5.79
C LEU A 446 16.99 18.85 4.83
N VAL A 447 17.01 18.59 3.53
CA VAL A 447 17.09 19.63 2.49
C VAL A 447 15.79 19.64 1.69
N GLY A 448 15.21 20.82 1.48
CA GLY A 448 13.96 20.92 0.74
C GLY A 448 13.55 22.36 0.45
N ASP A 449 12.37 22.50 -0.11
CA ASP A 449 11.74 23.80 -0.37
C ASP A 449 10.33 23.77 0.24
N SER A 450 10.15 24.55 1.32
CA SER A 450 8.87 24.62 2.05
C SER A 450 7.73 25.23 1.24
N ASN A 451 8.02 25.84 0.09
CA ASN A 451 7.04 26.45 -0.82
C ASN A 451 6.70 25.54 -2.01
N GLN A 452 7.35 24.37 -2.14
CA GLN A 452 6.98 23.36 -3.15
C GLN A 452 5.72 22.59 -2.75
N LEU A 453 5.22 21.80 -3.69
CA LEU A 453 4.07 20.91 -3.45
C LEU A 453 4.37 19.94 -2.29
N PRO A 454 3.40 19.71 -1.40
CA PRO A 454 3.55 18.77 -0.31
C PRO A 454 3.64 17.33 -0.84
N SER A 455 3.92 16.39 0.07
CA SER A 455 3.90 14.95 -0.21
C SER A 455 2.55 14.48 -0.76
N VAL A 456 2.56 13.41 -1.53
CA VAL A 456 1.33 12.74 -1.98
C VAL A 456 0.66 12.03 -0.79
N GLY A 457 1.45 11.48 0.13
CA GLY A 457 0.99 10.91 1.38
C GLY A 457 0.68 11.98 2.44
N PRO A 458 0.03 11.59 3.55
CA PRO A 458 -0.40 12.51 4.60
C PRO A 458 0.78 13.06 5.42
N GLY A 459 0.59 14.27 5.92
CA GLY A 459 1.57 15.01 6.72
C GLY A 459 2.41 15.99 5.90
N ASN A 460 2.65 17.16 6.47
CA ASN A 460 3.47 18.22 5.87
C ASN A 460 4.78 18.40 6.66
N VAL A 461 5.53 17.29 6.74
CA VAL A 461 6.65 17.10 7.68
C VAL A 461 7.65 18.25 7.67
N LEU A 462 8.12 18.67 6.48
CA LEU A 462 9.12 19.74 6.39
C LEU A 462 8.58 21.07 6.93
N LYS A 463 7.34 21.40 6.58
CA LYS A 463 6.71 22.67 7.00
C LYS A 463 6.43 22.67 8.50
N ASP A 464 5.95 21.55 9.03
CA ASP A 464 5.63 21.40 10.44
C ASP A 464 6.90 21.48 11.30
N ILE A 465 8.00 20.85 10.86
CA ILE A 465 9.31 20.98 11.51
C ILE A 465 9.77 22.44 11.53
N ILE A 466 9.69 23.15 10.41
CA ILE A 466 10.09 24.56 10.30
C ILE A 466 9.21 25.43 11.23
N GLN A 467 7.90 25.24 11.21
CA GLN A 467 6.96 26.01 12.01
C GLN A 467 7.08 25.75 13.52
N SER A 468 7.53 24.57 13.89
CA SER A 468 7.74 24.24 15.31
C SER A 468 8.85 25.05 15.98
N GLU A 469 9.79 25.60 15.19
CA GLU A 469 10.98 26.33 15.67
C GLU A 469 11.83 25.53 16.68
N ARG A 470 11.67 24.19 16.71
CA ARG A 470 12.38 23.33 17.66
C ARG A 470 13.72 22.82 17.17
N LEU A 471 13.90 22.79 15.86
CA LEU A 471 15.12 22.31 15.21
C LEU A 471 15.79 23.44 14.44
N THR A 472 17.12 23.37 14.36
CA THR A 472 17.90 24.36 13.63
C THR A 472 17.55 24.38 12.15
N THR A 473 17.04 25.52 11.69
CA THR A 473 16.57 25.73 10.32
C THR A 473 17.28 26.91 9.67
N ILE A 474 17.93 26.67 8.54
CA ILE A 474 18.59 27.69 7.75
C ILE A 474 17.78 27.92 6.46
N THR A 475 17.31 29.15 6.30
CA THR A 475 16.55 29.56 5.10
C THR A 475 17.49 30.30 4.12
N LEU A 476 17.66 29.69 2.95
CA LEU A 476 18.46 30.24 1.86
C LEU A 476 17.61 31.21 1.01
N LYS A 477 18.16 32.34 0.67
CA LYS A 477 17.54 33.31 -0.25
C LYS A 477 18.36 33.41 -1.52
N ILE A 478 17.73 33.72 -2.65
CA ILE A 478 18.46 34.02 -3.88
C ILE A 478 19.25 35.31 -3.65
N TYR A 479 20.55 35.23 -3.81
CA TYR A 479 21.38 36.45 -3.81
C TYR A 479 21.06 37.24 -5.09
N GLN A 480 20.37 38.36 -4.96
CA GLN A 480 20.29 39.39 -6.01
C GLN A 480 21.45 40.33 -5.75
N PRO A 481 22.51 40.34 -6.58
CA PRO A 481 23.48 41.41 -6.52
C PRO A 481 22.78 42.72 -6.85
N LEU A 482 22.97 43.71 -5.97
CA LEU A 482 22.52 45.07 -6.18
C LEU A 482 23.18 45.72 -7.42
#